data_9713a20c19dd01a5436bc292c56b0549
#
_entry.id   9713a20c19dd01a5436bc292c56b0549
#
_cell.length_a   1.000
_cell.length_b   1.000
_cell.length_c   1.000
_cell.angle_alpha   90.00
_cell.angle_beta   90.00
_cell.angle_gamma   90.00
#
_symmetry.space_group_name_H-M   'P 1'
#
loop_
_entity.id
_entity.type
_entity.pdbx_description
1 polymer ?
#
loop_
_entity_poly.entity_id
_entity_poly.type
_entity_poly.pdbx_seq_one_letter_code
_entity_poly.pdbx_strand_id
1 'polypeptide(L)'
;MKKKVLFVIESLSGGGAEMVLNTLVQKFDYNKYDVTVCSLVDVGKYNDAIKRTCNYKYVIPDSTGKSLLFRLWCSLLYHLVYFWLPLKWVYKLFIPKGFDTEVAFIEGLVTKLLQYSYRRKVAWIHCDLKEFPWPVDTGIYKNLGEEKKAYSQYDRIAVVSNLSKNHFIEIYGLDDRTRCIYNPIDKKLIRERAGLEKRDSKDSKFRFITVGRFTEAKGFDRLIEASARLKQDGFDFELWIVGEGADRGKFVAYSLELKVQEYVRFLGFQANPYMYMSQCDCFVCSSRTEGYSLVIAEAM
;
A
#
# COMPACT_ATOMS: atom_id res chain seq x y z
N MET A 1 7.01 -32.40 3.12
CA MET A 1 5.76 -31.58 3.26
C MET A 1 6.08 -30.13 2.96
N LYS A 2 5.17 -29.40 2.26
CA LYS A 2 5.30 -27.96 2.03
C LYS A 2 5.06 -27.21 3.35
N LYS A 3 5.81 -26.10 3.57
CA LYS A 3 5.55 -25.21 4.70
C LYS A 3 4.30 -24.37 4.42
N LYS A 4 3.37 -24.33 5.35
CA LYS A 4 2.11 -23.59 5.22
C LYS A 4 2.28 -22.15 5.72
N VAL A 5 2.02 -21.18 4.86
CA VAL A 5 2.15 -19.75 5.17
C VAL A 5 0.81 -19.05 5.00
N LEU A 6 0.38 -18.33 6.03
CA LEU A 6 -0.80 -17.47 5.99
C LEU A 6 -0.37 -16.00 5.95
N PHE A 7 -0.78 -15.27 4.93
CA PHE A 7 -0.73 -13.82 4.90
C PHE A 7 -2.10 -13.27 5.30
N VAL A 8 -2.13 -12.39 6.30
CA VAL A 8 -3.35 -11.67 6.70
C VAL A 8 -3.19 -10.21 6.35
N ILE A 9 -4.19 -9.65 5.68
CA ILE A 9 -4.27 -8.25 5.26
C ILE A 9 -5.69 -7.72 5.51
N GLU A 10 -5.86 -6.41 5.62
CA GLU A 10 -7.18 -5.86 5.90
C GLU A 10 -8.13 -5.96 4.70
N SER A 11 -7.67 -5.56 3.53
CA SER A 11 -8.40 -5.69 2.26
C SER A 11 -7.40 -5.75 1.10
N LEU A 12 -7.88 -5.90 -0.13
CA LEU A 12 -7.06 -5.88 -1.35
C LEU A 12 -7.43 -4.70 -2.26
N SER A 13 -7.82 -3.56 -1.67
CA SER A 13 -8.44 -2.42 -2.37
C SER A 13 -7.51 -1.64 -3.30
N GLY A 14 -6.20 -1.83 -3.21
CA GLY A 14 -5.27 -1.30 -4.23
C GLY A 14 -4.29 -0.25 -3.74
N GLY A 15 -3.91 -0.31 -2.48
CA GLY A 15 -2.76 0.41 -1.95
C GLY A 15 -1.42 -0.24 -2.34
N GLY A 16 -0.33 0.34 -1.85
CA GLY A 16 1.02 -0.18 -2.10
C GLY A 16 1.26 -1.57 -1.50
N ALA A 17 0.83 -1.78 -0.24
CA ALA A 17 0.99 -3.07 0.45
C ALA A 17 0.26 -4.20 -0.28
N GLU A 18 -0.97 -3.94 -0.76
CA GLU A 18 -1.79 -4.91 -1.49
C GLU A 18 -1.16 -5.28 -2.84
N MET A 19 -0.57 -4.30 -3.54
CA MET A 19 0.18 -4.55 -4.77
C MET A 19 1.44 -5.39 -4.50
N VAL A 20 2.15 -5.09 -3.41
CA VAL A 20 3.32 -5.89 -2.98
C VAL A 20 2.92 -7.32 -2.67
N LEU A 21 1.81 -7.53 -1.94
CA LEU A 21 1.32 -8.88 -1.65
C LEU A 21 0.98 -9.63 -2.93
N ASN A 22 0.25 -8.99 -3.85
CA ASN A 22 -0.09 -9.59 -5.14
C ASN A 22 1.16 -9.97 -5.95
N THR A 23 2.18 -9.12 -6.00
CA THR A 23 3.46 -9.40 -6.66
C THR A 23 4.21 -10.55 -5.96
N LEU A 24 4.24 -10.53 -4.64
CA LEU A 24 4.94 -11.51 -3.82
C LEU A 24 4.34 -12.91 -4.02
N VAL A 25 3.01 -13.07 -3.93
CA VAL A 25 2.37 -14.39 -4.08
C VAL A 25 2.57 -14.97 -5.49
N GLN A 26 2.65 -14.14 -6.53
CA GLN A 26 2.94 -14.60 -7.89
C GLN A 26 4.37 -15.14 -8.07
N LYS A 27 5.30 -14.76 -7.19
CA LYS A 27 6.73 -15.16 -7.26
C LYS A 27 7.11 -16.21 -6.21
N PHE A 28 6.16 -16.69 -5.42
CA PHE A 28 6.43 -17.72 -4.40
C PHE A 28 6.84 -19.05 -5.03
N ASP A 29 7.74 -19.78 -4.36
CA ASP A 29 8.09 -21.16 -4.71
C ASP A 29 7.03 -22.14 -4.16
N TYR A 30 6.01 -22.39 -4.94
CA TYR A 30 4.91 -23.29 -4.59
C TYR A 30 5.31 -24.77 -4.49
N ASN A 31 6.54 -25.14 -4.84
CA ASN A 31 7.07 -26.49 -4.56
C ASN A 31 7.44 -26.61 -3.09
N LYS A 32 7.85 -25.54 -2.44
CA LYS A 32 8.28 -25.50 -1.04
C LYS A 32 7.20 -24.99 -0.07
N TYR A 33 6.31 -24.12 -0.56
CA TYR A 33 5.33 -23.42 0.27
C TYR A 33 3.90 -23.65 -0.20
N ASP A 34 3.00 -23.79 0.76
CA ASP A 34 1.55 -23.75 0.57
C ASP A 34 1.06 -22.39 1.12
N VAL A 35 0.70 -21.50 0.22
CA VAL A 35 0.40 -20.09 0.55
C VAL A 35 -1.10 -19.89 0.59
N THR A 36 -1.56 -19.27 1.65
CA THR A 36 -2.94 -18.77 1.81
C THR A 36 -2.91 -17.28 2.11
N VAL A 37 -3.75 -16.51 1.42
CA VAL A 37 -4.03 -15.12 1.75
C VAL A 37 -5.40 -15.04 2.42
N CYS A 38 -5.49 -14.33 3.54
CA CYS A 38 -6.74 -14.06 4.23
C CYS A 38 -6.94 -12.55 4.36
N SER A 39 -7.97 -11.99 3.72
CA SER A 39 -8.39 -10.61 3.94
C SER A 39 -9.42 -10.52 5.05
N LEU A 40 -9.40 -9.45 5.84
CA LEU A 40 -10.48 -9.21 6.81
C LEU A 40 -11.77 -8.85 6.08
N VAL A 41 -11.68 -8.10 4.97
CA VAL A 41 -12.84 -7.77 4.13
C VAL A 41 -12.56 -8.19 2.68
N ASP A 42 -13.50 -8.91 2.05
CA ASP A 42 -13.38 -9.42 0.66
C ASP A 42 -13.66 -8.31 -0.37
N VAL A 43 -12.91 -7.22 -0.29
CA VAL A 43 -13.01 -6.08 -1.23
C VAL A 43 -11.64 -5.78 -1.81
N GLY A 44 -11.61 -5.60 -3.14
CA GLY A 44 -10.39 -5.09 -3.77
C GLY A 44 -10.10 -5.60 -5.16
N LYS A 45 -9.36 -4.79 -5.91
CA LYS A 45 -8.99 -5.05 -7.31
C LYS A 45 -8.02 -6.22 -7.51
N TYR A 46 -7.31 -6.65 -6.45
CA TYR A 46 -6.37 -7.77 -6.51
C TYR A 46 -6.99 -9.11 -6.12
N ASN A 47 -8.26 -9.15 -5.66
CA ASN A 47 -8.91 -10.39 -5.22
C ASN A 47 -8.83 -11.50 -6.26
N ASP A 48 -9.19 -11.21 -7.52
CA ASP A 48 -9.23 -12.22 -8.59
C ASP A 48 -7.83 -12.72 -8.96
N ALA A 49 -6.82 -11.84 -8.95
CA ALA A 49 -5.45 -12.22 -9.24
C ALA A 49 -4.91 -13.16 -8.14
N ILE A 50 -5.16 -12.85 -6.88
CA ILE A 50 -4.74 -13.67 -5.74
C ILE A 50 -5.50 -15.00 -5.71
N LYS A 51 -6.82 -15.01 -5.94
CA LYS A 51 -7.66 -16.23 -6.02
C LYS A 51 -7.18 -17.20 -7.10
N ARG A 52 -6.63 -16.69 -8.20
CA ARG A 52 -6.04 -17.55 -9.27
C ARG A 52 -4.65 -18.09 -8.94
N THR A 53 -3.94 -17.45 -8.01
CA THR A 53 -2.52 -17.76 -7.73
C THR A 53 -2.35 -18.66 -6.51
N CYS A 54 -3.10 -18.44 -5.44
CA CYS A 54 -2.98 -19.18 -4.18
C CYS A 54 -4.34 -19.36 -3.49
N ASN A 55 -4.34 -20.09 -2.37
CA ASN A 55 -5.55 -20.22 -1.56
C ASN A 55 -5.96 -18.86 -1.01
N TYR A 56 -7.24 -18.50 -1.16
CA TYR A 56 -7.78 -17.25 -0.66
C TYR A 56 -8.93 -17.49 0.31
N LYS A 57 -8.92 -16.75 1.42
CA LYS A 57 -9.97 -16.73 2.43
C LYS A 57 -10.30 -15.30 2.82
N TYR A 58 -11.46 -15.09 3.41
CA TYR A 58 -11.88 -13.80 3.94
C TYR A 58 -12.70 -13.98 5.21
N VAL A 59 -12.80 -12.93 5.99
CA VAL A 59 -13.62 -12.91 7.21
C VAL A 59 -15.01 -12.32 6.91
N ILE A 60 -15.04 -11.14 6.29
CA ILE A 60 -16.27 -10.41 5.95
C ILE A 60 -16.41 -10.43 4.43
N PRO A 61 -17.50 -11.03 3.88
CA PRO A 61 -17.69 -11.10 2.43
C PRO A 61 -18.06 -9.74 1.83
N ASP A 62 -17.80 -9.56 0.54
CA ASP A 62 -18.31 -8.42 -0.23
C ASP A 62 -19.83 -8.47 -0.30
N SER A 63 -20.45 -7.38 0.12
CA SER A 63 -21.92 -7.21 0.10
C SER A 63 -22.44 -6.37 -1.08
N THR A 64 -21.56 -5.97 -2.00
CA THR A 64 -21.90 -5.13 -3.15
C THR A 64 -22.88 -5.88 -4.07
N GLY A 65 -24.02 -5.25 -4.38
CA GLY A 65 -25.05 -5.85 -5.24
C GLY A 65 -25.83 -7.02 -4.62
N LYS A 66 -25.66 -7.31 -3.33
CA LYS A 66 -26.35 -8.39 -2.62
C LYS A 66 -27.68 -7.91 -2.00
N SER A 67 -28.51 -8.88 -1.59
CA SER A 67 -29.79 -8.61 -0.94
C SER A 67 -29.63 -7.79 0.36
N LEU A 68 -30.71 -7.09 0.78
CA LEU A 68 -30.70 -6.28 2.00
C LEU A 68 -30.34 -7.12 3.23
N LEU A 69 -30.91 -8.30 3.37
CA LEU A 69 -30.64 -9.20 4.50
C LEU A 69 -29.17 -9.61 4.56
N PHE A 70 -28.56 -9.91 3.41
CA PHE A 70 -27.14 -10.24 3.34
C PHE A 70 -26.25 -9.05 3.70
N ARG A 71 -26.61 -7.84 3.26
CA ARG A 71 -25.90 -6.60 3.62
C ARG A 71 -25.98 -6.32 5.12
N LEU A 72 -27.16 -6.51 5.74
CA LEU A 72 -27.33 -6.38 7.19
C LEU A 72 -26.48 -7.39 7.95
N TRP A 73 -26.45 -8.65 7.48
CA TRP A 73 -25.59 -9.68 8.09
C TRP A 73 -24.09 -9.32 7.97
N CYS A 74 -23.62 -8.86 6.81
CA CYS A 74 -22.24 -8.39 6.62
C CYS A 74 -21.93 -7.20 7.55
N SER A 75 -22.87 -6.25 7.71
CA SER A 75 -22.73 -5.13 8.62
C SER A 75 -22.63 -5.60 10.09
N LEU A 76 -23.46 -6.56 10.49
CA LEU A 76 -23.38 -7.16 11.83
C LEU A 76 -22.02 -7.82 12.06
N LEU A 77 -21.55 -8.62 11.08
CA LEU A 77 -20.25 -9.28 11.14
C LEU A 77 -19.10 -8.25 11.21
N TYR A 78 -19.20 -7.16 10.45
CA TYR A 78 -18.26 -6.04 10.53
C TYR A 78 -18.18 -5.45 11.93
N HIS A 79 -19.33 -5.14 12.53
CA HIS A 79 -19.37 -4.59 13.90
C HIS A 79 -18.85 -5.59 14.93
N LEU A 80 -19.15 -6.88 14.78
CA LEU A 80 -18.58 -7.93 15.63
C LEU A 80 -17.06 -7.95 15.57
N VAL A 81 -16.48 -7.95 14.36
CA VAL A 81 -15.03 -8.08 14.15
C VAL A 81 -14.27 -6.81 14.57
N TYR A 82 -14.80 -5.63 14.25
CA TYR A 82 -14.08 -4.37 14.44
C TYR A 82 -14.32 -3.70 15.79
N PHE A 83 -15.51 -3.92 16.42
CA PHE A 83 -15.90 -3.12 17.59
C PHE A 83 -16.33 -3.94 18.81
N TRP A 84 -17.02 -5.08 18.63
CA TRP A 84 -17.68 -5.74 19.76
C TRP A 84 -16.87 -6.87 20.36
N LEU A 85 -16.17 -7.65 19.56
CA LEU A 85 -15.39 -8.77 20.07
C LEU A 85 -13.96 -8.33 20.46
N PRO A 86 -13.44 -8.82 21.60
CA PRO A 86 -12.01 -8.70 21.87
C PRO A 86 -11.19 -9.37 20.76
N LEU A 87 -10.12 -8.71 20.28
CA LEU A 87 -9.32 -9.20 19.13
C LEU A 87 -8.77 -10.62 19.32
N LYS A 88 -8.54 -11.06 20.57
CA LYS A 88 -8.16 -12.44 20.86
C LYS A 88 -9.23 -13.44 20.40
N TRP A 89 -10.52 -13.10 20.54
CA TRP A 89 -11.62 -13.92 20.09
C TRP A 89 -11.82 -13.80 18.57
N VAL A 90 -11.64 -12.60 18.02
CA VAL A 90 -11.64 -12.41 16.54
C VAL A 90 -10.57 -13.31 15.90
N TYR A 91 -9.33 -13.28 16.42
CA TYR A 91 -8.27 -14.18 15.96
C TYR A 91 -8.66 -15.65 16.09
N LYS A 92 -9.21 -16.06 17.25
CA LYS A 92 -9.55 -17.46 17.53
C LYS A 92 -10.65 -18.00 16.61
N LEU A 93 -11.67 -17.20 16.35
CA LEU A 93 -12.91 -17.62 15.66
C LEU A 93 -12.84 -17.44 14.14
N PHE A 94 -12.19 -16.38 13.65
CA PHE A 94 -12.30 -15.97 12.25
C PHE A 94 -11.02 -16.15 11.45
N ILE A 95 -9.83 -16.09 12.08
CA ILE A 95 -8.59 -16.27 11.34
C ILE A 95 -8.34 -17.76 11.10
N PRO A 96 -8.05 -18.18 9.86
CA PRO A 96 -7.78 -19.58 9.53
C PRO A 96 -6.62 -20.17 10.34
N LYS A 97 -6.68 -21.45 10.65
CA LYS A 97 -5.69 -22.17 11.47
C LYS A 97 -4.98 -23.26 10.67
N GLY A 98 -3.89 -23.80 11.23
CA GLY A 98 -3.15 -24.90 10.66
C GLY A 98 -1.95 -24.50 9.81
N PHE A 99 -1.42 -23.27 10.02
CA PHE A 99 -0.24 -22.74 9.34
C PHE A 99 1.01 -22.86 10.21
N ASP A 100 2.17 -22.99 9.55
CA ASP A 100 3.47 -23.01 10.21
C ASP A 100 3.95 -21.58 10.53
N THR A 101 3.58 -20.63 9.65
CA THR A 101 3.91 -19.21 9.81
C THR A 101 2.71 -18.34 9.45
N GLU A 102 2.42 -17.36 10.27
CA GLU A 102 1.38 -16.36 10.05
C GLU A 102 2.02 -14.98 9.89
N VAL A 103 1.67 -14.26 8.83
CA VAL A 103 2.25 -12.96 8.48
C VAL A 103 1.16 -11.89 8.55
N ALA A 104 1.31 -10.93 9.47
CA ALA A 104 0.53 -9.70 9.46
C ALA A 104 1.12 -8.79 8.37
N PHE A 105 0.47 -8.76 7.20
CA PHE A 105 1.02 -8.10 6.00
C PHE A 105 0.65 -6.63 5.88
N ILE A 106 0.29 -6.01 6.96
CA ILE A 106 0.12 -4.56 7.12
C ILE A 106 0.15 -4.21 8.60
N GLU A 107 0.66 -3.05 8.95
CA GLU A 107 0.61 -2.50 10.30
C GLU A 107 -0.82 -2.16 10.74
N GLY A 108 -1.01 -1.80 11.99
CA GLY A 108 -2.30 -1.39 12.56
C GLY A 108 -3.15 -2.57 13.03
N LEU A 109 -4.39 -2.69 12.55
CA LEU A 109 -5.35 -3.68 13.06
C LEU A 109 -4.86 -5.12 12.86
N VAL A 110 -4.25 -5.42 11.72
CA VAL A 110 -3.78 -6.78 11.41
C VAL A 110 -2.63 -7.19 12.33
N THR A 111 -1.67 -6.29 12.60
CA THR A 111 -0.61 -6.56 13.57
C THR A 111 -1.17 -6.67 14.99
N LYS A 112 -2.15 -5.83 15.36
CA LYS A 112 -2.83 -5.91 16.65
C LYS A 112 -3.61 -7.23 16.80
N LEU A 113 -4.15 -7.77 15.71
CA LEU A 113 -4.90 -9.03 15.69
C LEU A 113 -3.99 -10.25 15.80
N LEU A 114 -2.93 -10.31 14.98
CA LEU A 114 -2.06 -11.49 14.93
C LEU A 114 -1.09 -11.59 16.11
N GLN A 115 -0.96 -10.57 16.97
CA GLN A 115 -0.20 -10.71 18.23
C GLN A 115 -0.68 -11.90 19.08
N TYR A 116 -1.94 -12.31 18.93
CA TYR A 116 -2.55 -13.43 19.66
C TYR A 116 -2.28 -14.79 19.04
N SER A 117 -1.56 -14.84 17.91
CA SER A 117 -1.14 -16.13 17.32
C SER A 117 -0.18 -16.89 18.25
N TYR A 118 -0.33 -18.21 18.28
CA TYR A 118 0.58 -19.14 18.95
C TYR A 118 1.59 -19.78 17.96
N ARG A 119 1.49 -19.41 16.68
CA ARG A 119 2.39 -19.88 15.64
C ARG A 119 3.53 -18.93 15.46
N ARG A 120 4.55 -19.33 14.70
CA ARG A 120 5.57 -18.38 14.24
C ARG A 120 4.89 -17.23 13.51
N LYS A 121 5.16 -16.02 13.93
CA LYS A 121 4.49 -14.83 13.39
C LYS A 121 5.47 -13.76 12.98
N VAL A 122 5.15 -13.15 11.85
CA VAL A 122 5.91 -12.06 11.24
C VAL A 122 5.01 -10.85 11.11
N ALA A 123 5.47 -9.68 11.55
CA ALA A 123 4.85 -8.41 11.20
C ALA A 123 5.57 -7.82 9.97
N TRP A 124 4.82 -7.37 8.96
CA TRP A 124 5.37 -6.70 7.79
C TRP A 124 4.85 -5.27 7.74
N ILE A 125 5.78 -4.32 7.88
CA ILE A 125 5.52 -2.90 8.07
C ILE A 125 5.83 -2.18 6.76
N HIS A 126 4.85 -1.50 6.20
CA HIS A 126 4.92 -0.86 4.89
C HIS A 126 5.08 0.65 4.94
N CYS A 127 4.84 1.30 6.09
CA CYS A 127 5.07 2.72 6.26
C CYS A 127 6.20 3.02 7.26
N ASP A 128 6.61 4.27 7.34
CA ASP A 128 7.51 4.77 8.36
C ASP A 128 6.68 5.21 9.57
N LEU A 129 6.66 4.40 10.62
CA LEU A 129 5.84 4.63 11.81
C LEU A 129 6.34 5.78 12.70
N LYS A 130 7.56 6.28 12.48
CA LYS A 130 8.06 7.48 13.15
C LYS A 130 7.50 8.73 12.53
N GLU A 131 7.55 8.80 11.20
CA GLU A 131 7.06 9.95 10.43
C GLU A 131 5.54 9.94 10.26
N PHE A 132 4.92 8.76 10.33
CA PHE A 132 3.48 8.58 10.17
C PHE A 132 2.93 7.53 11.15
N PRO A 133 2.72 7.88 12.44
CA PRO A 133 2.27 6.96 13.48
C PRO A 133 0.75 6.68 13.41
N TRP A 134 0.21 6.51 12.22
CA TRP A 134 -1.23 6.39 11.97
C TRP A 134 -1.96 5.33 12.80
N PRO A 135 -1.35 4.17 13.19
CA PRO A 135 -2.08 3.19 14.00
C PRO A 135 -2.40 3.69 15.42
N VAL A 136 -1.58 4.61 15.94
CA VAL A 136 -1.82 5.29 17.21
C VAL A 136 -2.75 6.49 17.02
N ASP A 137 -2.50 7.31 16.00
CA ASP A 137 -3.28 8.52 15.69
C ASP A 137 -4.74 8.22 15.39
N THR A 138 -5.02 7.07 14.75
CA THR A 138 -6.40 6.62 14.46
C THR A 138 -7.04 5.82 15.59
N GLY A 139 -6.32 5.63 16.72
CA GLY A 139 -6.82 4.93 17.89
C GLY A 139 -6.86 3.40 17.77
N ILE A 140 -6.25 2.81 16.74
CA ILE A 140 -6.10 1.35 16.67
C ILE A 140 -5.30 0.86 17.87
N TYR A 141 -4.19 1.51 18.20
CA TYR A 141 -3.52 1.37 19.49
C TYR A 141 -3.81 2.61 20.34
N LYS A 142 -4.05 2.40 21.65
CA LYS A 142 -4.32 3.48 22.60
C LYS A 142 -3.13 4.43 22.76
N ASN A 143 -1.92 3.89 22.60
CA ASN A 143 -0.66 4.60 22.71
C ASN A 143 0.49 3.74 22.18
N LEU A 144 1.66 4.35 22.05
CA LEU A 144 2.89 3.70 21.61
C LEU A 144 3.31 2.50 22.47
N GLY A 145 3.02 2.52 23.77
CA GLY A 145 3.33 1.40 24.67
C GLY A 145 2.52 0.14 24.36
N GLU A 146 1.24 0.29 24.01
CA GLU A 146 0.39 -0.83 23.58
C GLU A 146 0.89 -1.39 22.23
N GLU A 147 1.25 -0.52 21.30
CA GLU A 147 1.78 -0.90 19.99
C GLU A 147 3.12 -1.65 20.14
N LYS A 148 4.05 -1.12 20.93
CA LYS A 148 5.33 -1.78 21.27
C LYS A 148 5.10 -3.16 21.88
N LYS A 149 4.14 -3.30 22.81
CA LYS A 149 3.77 -4.58 23.40
C LYS A 149 3.25 -5.56 22.34
N ALA A 150 2.47 -5.10 21.38
CA ALA A 150 2.00 -5.94 20.28
C ALA A 150 3.16 -6.43 19.40
N TYR A 151 4.07 -5.54 18.96
CA TYR A 151 5.23 -5.92 18.16
C TYR A 151 6.20 -6.84 18.91
N SER A 152 6.33 -6.72 20.24
CA SER A 152 7.19 -7.62 21.03
C SER A 152 6.73 -9.07 21.03
N GLN A 153 5.49 -9.34 20.61
CA GLN A 153 4.96 -10.71 20.48
C GLN A 153 5.39 -11.39 19.16
N TYR A 154 5.95 -10.65 18.21
CA TYR A 154 6.35 -11.18 16.91
C TYR A 154 7.75 -11.80 16.93
N ASP A 155 7.93 -12.94 16.24
CA ASP A 155 9.23 -13.62 16.12
C ASP A 155 10.16 -12.86 15.18
N ARG A 156 9.60 -12.23 14.15
CA ARG A 156 10.33 -11.41 13.17
C ARG A 156 9.48 -10.22 12.73
N ILE A 157 10.16 -9.15 12.37
CA ILE A 157 9.56 -7.93 11.86
C ILE A 157 10.28 -7.59 10.55
N ALA A 158 9.53 -7.51 9.45
CA ALA A 158 9.98 -7.06 8.16
C ALA A 158 9.61 -5.58 7.99
N VAL A 159 10.56 -4.76 7.60
CA VAL A 159 10.37 -3.34 7.32
C VAL A 159 10.90 -3.04 5.92
N VAL A 160 10.22 -2.20 5.17
CA VAL A 160 10.43 -2.09 3.72
C VAL A 160 11.61 -1.23 3.28
N SER A 161 12.29 -0.53 4.20
CA SER A 161 13.50 0.25 3.90
C SER A 161 14.45 0.29 5.11
N ASN A 162 15.72 0.63 4.87
CA ASN A 162 16.69 0.79 5.97
C ASN A 162 16.36 2.01 6.85
N LEU A 163 15.83 3.08 6.28
CA LEU A 163 15.41 4.25 7.05
C LEU A 163 14.27 3.87 7.99
N SER A 164 13.20 3.28 7.46
CA SER A 164 12.07 2.83 8.29
C SER A 164 12.49 1.76 9.31
N LYS A 165 13.48 0.89 8.98
CA LYS A 165 14.06 -0.04 9.94
C LYS A 165 14.71 0.69 11.12
N ASN A 166 15.56 1.69 10.84
CA ASN A 166 16.23 2.45 11.89
C ASN A 166 15.23 3.20 12.78
N HIS A 167 14.24 3.84 12.17
CA HIS A 167 13.15 4.51 12.88
C HIS A 167 12.32 3.52 13.72
N PHE A 168 12.02 2.33 13.18
CA PHE A 168 11.30 1.29 13.91
C PHE A 168 12.09 0.82 15.14
N ILE A 169 13.40 0.60 15.01
CA ILE A 169 14.26 0.20 16.13
C ILE A 169 14.36 1.32 17.17
N GLU A 170 14.50 2.57 16.75
CA GLU A 170 14.54 3.74 17.63
C GLU A 170 13.29 3.82 18.53
N ILE A 171 12.10 3.60 17.94
CA ILE A 171 10.83 3.69 18.67
C ILE A 171 10.60 2.45 19.55
N TYR A 172 10.76 1.25 18.97
CA TYR A 172 10.30 0.02 19.61
C TYR A 172 11.43 -0.79 20.28
N GLY A 173 12.70 -0.57 19.90
CA GLY A 173 13.87 -1.24 20.52
C GLY A 173 13.94 -2.74 20.20
N LEU A 174 13.45 -3.21 19.05
CA LEU A 174 13.34 -4.62 18.67
C LEU A 174 14.32 -5.01 17.55
N ASP A 175 15.61 -4.58 17.67
CA ASP A 175 16.65 -4.77 16.63
C ASP A 175 16.93 -6.25 16.34
N ASP A 176 16.98 -7.11 17.38
CA ASP A 176 17.30 -8.54 17.29
C ASP A 176 16.41 -9.29 16.29
N ARG A 177 15.18 -8.85 16.10
CA ARG A 177 14.14 -9.47 15.26
C ARG A 177 13.71 -8.65 14.07
N THR A 178 14.17 -7.40 13.91
CA THR A 178 13.80 -6.51 12.79
C THR A 178 14.78 -6.65 11.63
N ARG A 179 14.25 -6.82 10.42
CA ARG A 179 15.03 -6.92 9.18
C ARG A 179 14.44 -6.02 8.10
N CYS A 180 15.31 -5.39 7.32
CA CYS A 180 14.89 -4.70 6.11
C CYS A 180 14.67 -5.73 5.00
N ILE A 181 13.47 -5.71 4.40
CA ILE A 181 13.08 -6.52 3.24
C ILE A 181 12.42 -5.57 2.24
N TYR A 182 13.17 -5.18 1.22
CA TYR A 182 12.64 -4.30 0.16
C TYR A 182 11.48 -4.94 -0.59
N ASN A 183 10.54 -4.12 -1.00
CA ASN A 183 9.40 -4.57 -1.77
C ASN A 183 9.85 -5.13 -3.15
N PRO A 184 9.27 -6.26 -3.60
CA PRO A 184 9.58 -6.83 -4.91
C PRO A 184 9.05 -5.94 -6.03
N ILE A 185 9.83 -5.78 -7.08
CA ILE A 185 9.48 -5.09 -8.33
C ILE A 185 9.51 -6.08 -9.49
N ASP A 186 8.44 -6.16 -10.25
CA ASP A 186 8.39 -6.97 -11.47
C ASP A 186 8.80 -6.16 -12.69
N LYS A 187 10.11 -6.02 -12.87
CA LYS A 187 10.71 -5.26 -13.99
C LYS A 187 10.20 -5.72 -15.36
N LYS A 188 9.95 -7.04 -15.53
CA LYS A 188 9.47 -7.58 -16.81
C LYS A 188 8.06 -7.09 -17.11
N LEU A 189 7.17 -7.22 -16.15
CA LEU A 189 5.79 -6.74 -16.25
C LEU A 189 5.72 -5.22 -16.50
N ILE A 190 6.54 -4.44 -15.79
CA ILE A 190 6.59 -2.99 -15.95
C ILE A 190 7.00 -2.63 -17.38
N ARG A 191 8.09 -3.22 -17.91
CA ARG A 191 8.55 -2.99 -19.27
C ARG A 191 7.55 -3.42 -20.34
N GLU A 192 6.89 -4.56 -20.14
CA GLU A 192 5.82 -5.03 -21.03
C GLU A 192 4.64 -4.05 -21.07
N ARG A 193 4.26 -3.52 -19.90
CA ARG A 193 3.16 -2.57 -19.77
C ARG A 193 3.51 -1.14 -20.20
N ALA A 194 4.77 -0.75 -20.10
CA ALA A 194 5.25 0.53 -20.59
C ALA A 194 5.05 0.66 -22.11
N GLY A 195 5.08 -0.49 -22.82
CA GLY A 195 4.91 -0.56 -24.28
C GLY A 195 6.13 -0.04 -25.03
N LEU A 196 6.06 -0.16 -26.35
CA LEU A 196 7.10 0.33 -27.27
C LEU A 196 6.72 1.68 -27.91
N GLU A 197 5.60 2.27 -27.52
CA GLU A 197 5.18 3.59 -28.05
C GLU A 197 6.18 4.65 -27.60
N LYS A 198 7.06 5.00 -28.52
CA LYS A 198 7.96 6.15 -28.35
C LYS A 198 7.13 7.42 -28.44
N ARG A 199 7.45 8.37 -27.56
CA ARG A 199 6.97 9.75 -27.66
C ARG A 199 7.20 10.27 -29.10
N ASP A 200 6.22 11.01 -29.63
CA ASP A 200 6.40 11.69 -30.91
C ASP A 200 7.60 12.64 -30.81
N SER A 201 8.56 12.47 -31.70
CA SER A 201 9.79 13.27 -31.76
C SER A 201 9.54 14.77 -32.03
N LYS A 202 8.36 15.12 -32.48
CA LYS A 202 7.94 16.51 -32.69
C LYS A 202 7.52 17.25 -31.42
N ASP A 203 7.28 16.53 -30.34
CA ASP A 203 6.90 17.13 -29.07
C ASP A 203 8.15 17.52 -28.26
N SER A 204 8.51 18.79 -28.31
CA SER A 204 9.73 19.34 -27.73
C SER A 204 9.62 19.70 -26.23
N LYS A 205 8.43 19.67 -25.64
CA LYS A 205 8.24 20.05 -24.23
C LYS A 205 8.83 19.01 -23.29
N PHE A 206 9.59 19.47 -22.31
CA PHE A 206 10.07 18.57 -21.26
C PHE A 206 8.90 18.13 -20.36
N ARG A 207 8.73 16.81 -20.17
CA ARG A 207 7.63 16.23 -19.39
C ARG A 207 8.10 15.65 -18.08
N PHE A 208 7.55 16.20 -17.02
CA PHE A 208 7.61 15.59 -15.70
C PHE A 208 6.37 14.71 -15.48
N ILE A 209 6.53 13.63 -14.74
CA ILE A 209 5.40 12.80 -14.30
C ILE A 209 5.53 12.46 -12.83
N THR A 210 4.39 12.42 -12.14
CA THR A 210 4.24 11.81 -10.82
C THR A 210 3.03 10.90 -10.80
N VAL A 211 3.10 9.83 -10.01
CA VAL A 211 2.02 8.85 -9.87
C VAL A 211 1.76 8.61 -8.39
N GLY A 212 0.51 8.78 -7.95
CA GLY A 212 0.17 8.54 -6.56
C GLY A 212 -1.27 8.87 -6.21
N ARG A 213 -1.65 8.52 -4.98
CA ARG A 213 -2.95 8.87 -4.44
C ARG A 213 -3.00 10.37 -4.12
N PHE A 214 -4.09 11.06 -4.46
CA PHE A 214 -4.27 12.47 -4.10
C PHE A 214 -4.55 12.60 -2.59
N THR A 215 -3.47 12.68 -1.82
CA THR A 215 -3.46 12.90 -0.37
C THR A 215 -2.35 13.90 -0.03
N GLU A 216 -2.45 14.56 1.10
CA GLU A 216 -1.44 15.51 1.59
C GLU A 216 -0.04 14.87 1.71
N ALA A 217 0.04 13.61 2.11
CA ALA A 217 1.30 12.86 2.23
C ALA A 217 2.10 12.79 0.92
N LYS A 218 1.44 12.86 -0.25
CA LYS A 218 2.10 12.81 -1.57
C LYS A 218 2.69 14.15 -2.01
N GLY A 219 2.34 15.25 -1.33
CA GLY A 219 2.97 16.54 -1.52
C GLY A 219 2.83 17.14 -2.92
N PHE A 220 1.71 16.91 -3.61
CA PHE A 220 1.48 17.43 -4.97
C PHE A 220 1.38 18.97 -5.00
N ASP A 221 1.03 19.61 -3.89
CA ASP A 221 1.13 21.06 -3.70
C ASP A 221 2.55 21.57 -3.98
N ARG A 222 3.60 20.89 -3.49
CA ARG A 222 5.01 21.24 -3.76
C ARG A 222 5.35 21.20 -5.26
N LEU A 223 4.78 20.24 -6.01
CA LEU A 223 4.98 20.14 -7.45
C LEU A 223 4.28 21.28 -8.19
N ILE A 224 3.08 21.65 -7.75
CA ILE A 224 2.31 22.77 -8.32
C ILE A 224 3.02 24.09 -8.06
N GLU A 225 3.57 24.29 -6.86
CA GLU A 225 4.42 25.45 -6.54
C GLU A 225 5.71 25.49 -7.38
N ALA A 226 6.39 24.35 -7.54
CA ALA A 226 7.57 24.25 -8.37
C ALA A 226 7.24 24.58 -9.84
N SER A 227 6.06 24.14 -10.33
CA SER A 227 5.58 24.47 -11.67
C SER A 227 5.37 25.99 -11.84
N ALA A 228 4.89 26.68 -10.80
CA ALA A 228 4.74 28.12 -10.86
C ALA A 228 6.09 28.85 -10.97
N ARG A 229 7.11 28.38 -10.27
CA ARG A 229 8.48 28.91 -10.37
C ARG A 229 9.09 28.65 -11.75
N LEU A 230 9.00 27.41 -12.27
CA LEU A 230 9.50 27.08 -13.62
C LEU A 230 8.83 27.95 -14.70
N LYS A 231 7.52 28.20 -14.58
CA LYS A 231 6.79 29.12 -15.48
C LYS A 231 7.35 30.54 -15.39
N GLN A 232 7.58 31.06 -14.18
CA GLN A 232 8.14 32.40 -13.98
C GLN A 232 9.55 32.53 -14.59
N ASP A 233 10.35 31.46 -14.52
CA ASP A 233 11.69 31.38 -15.10
C ASP A 233 11.67 31.14 -16.62
N GLY A 234 10.49 31.06 -17.26
CA GLY A 234 10.32 30.99 -18.71
C GLY A 234 10.54 29.57 -19.30
N PHE A 235 10.53 28.51 -18.50
CA PHE A 235 10.65 27.15 -19.00
C PHE A 235 9.35 26.66 -19.69
N ASP A 236 9.51 25.97 -20.82
CA ASP A 236 8.40 25.27 -21.49
C ASP A 236 8.40 23.78 -21.10
N PHE A 237 7.41 23.38 -20.33
CA PHE A 237 7.30 22.02 -19.76
C PHE A 237 5.84 21.60 -19.60
N GLU A 238 5.66 20.30 -19.30
CA GLU A 238 4.40 19.74 -18.80
C GLU A 238 4.66 18.95 -17.52
N LEU A 239 3.75 19.03 -16.55
CA LEU A 239 3.70 18.16 -15.38
C LEU A 239 2.44 17.29 -15.45
N TRP A 240 2.62 15.99 -15.56
CA TRP A 240 1.53 15.02 -15.54
C TRP A 240 1.37 14.43 -14.14
N ILE A 241 0.16 14.53 -13.57
CA ILE A 241 -0.18 13.96 -12.26
C ILE A 241 -1.19 12.84 -12.49
N VAL A 242 -0.76 11.60 -12.24
CA VAL A 242 -1.56 10.38 -12.44
C VAL A 242 -2.02 9.85 -11.09
N GLY A 243 -3.33 9.62 -10.96
CA GLY A 243 -3.93 9.06 -9.77
C GLY A 243 -5.29 9.66 -9.44
N GLU A 244 -5.86 9.23 -8.32
CA GLU A 244 -7.11 9.73 -7.75
C GLU A 244 -6.99 9.81 -6.22
N GLY A 245 -7.92 10.51 -5.59
CA GLY A 245 -7.98 10.63 -4.14
C GLY A 245 -8.83 11.80 -3.66
N ALA A 246 -9.08 11.86 -2.35
CA ALA A 246 -9.98 12.83 -1.74
C ALA A 246 -9.56 14.30 -1.99
N ASP A 247 -8.25 14.56 -2.04
CA ASP A 247 -7.70 15.91 -2.17
C ASP A 247 -7.57 16.40 -3.63
N ARG A 248 -8.04 15.63 -4.64
CA ARG A 248 -7.90 16.01 -6.05
C ARG A 248 -8.44 17.42 -6.33
N GLY A 249 -9.63 17.72 -5.83
CA GLY A 249 -10.26 19.05 -6.03
C GLY A 249 -9.42 20.19 -5.45
N LYS A 250 -8.79 19.98 -4.29
CA LYS A 250 -7.89 20.93 -3.64
C LYS A 250 -6.67 21.25 -4.52
N PHE A 251 -6.02 20.22 -5.08
CA PHE A 251 -4.85 20.43 -5.95
C PHE A 251 -5.18 21.07 -7.30
N VAL A 252 -6.35 20.73 -7.88
CA VAL A 252 -6.84 21.40 -9.08
C VAL A 252 -7.09 22.88 -8.81
N ALA A 253 -7.79 23.22 -7.72
CA ALA A 253 -8.02 24.61 -7.33
C ALA A 253 -6.70 25.38 -7.10
N TYR A 254 -5.73 24.74 -6.44
CA TYR A 254 -4.42 25.33 -6.19
C TYR A 254 -3.64 25.61 -7.48
N SER A 255 -3.74 24.74 -8.49
CA SER A 255 -3.12 24.99 -9.80
C SER A 255 -3.74 26.18 -10.55
N LEU A 256 -5.04 26.42 -10.36
CA LEU A 256 -5.72 27.59 -10.91
C LEU A 256 -5.31 28.89 -10.19
N GLU A 257 -5.21 28.84 -8.85
CA GLU A 257 -4.75 29.96 -8.03
C GLU A 257 -3.34 30.44 -8.46
N LEU A 258 -2.43 29.49 -8.67
CA LEU A 258 -1.06 29.76 -9.12
C LEU A 258 -0.96 29.96 -10.65
N LYS A 259 -2.07 29.91 -11.39
CA LYS A 259 -2.17 30.12 -12.85
C LYS A 259 -1.26 29.19 -13.66
N VAL A 260 -1.14 27.91 -13.24
CA VAL A 260 -0.30 26.88 -13.90
C VAL A 260 -1.11 25.77 -14.56
N GLN A 261 -2.42 25.91 -14.68
CA GLN A 261 -3.32 24.90 -15.24
C GLN A 261 -3.00 24.48 -16.70
N GLU A 262 -2.27 25.33 -17.44
CA GLU A 262 -1.81 25.00 -18.81
C GLU A 262 -0.56 24.11 -18.81
N TYR A 263 0.18 24.08 -17.71
CA TYR A 263 1.40 23.28 -17.53
C TYR A 263 1.13 21.99 -16.76
N VAL A 264 0.09 21.94 -15.90
CA VAL A 264 -0.21 20.83 -15.01
C VAL A 264 -1.42 20.06 -15.51
N ARG A 265 -1.22 18.78 -15.88
CA ARG A 265 -2.28 17.88 -16.35
C ARG A 265 -2.64 16.84 -15.30
N PHE A 266 -3.88 16.84 -14.84
CA PHE A 266 -4.43 15.84 -13.93
C PHE A 266 -5.07 14.71 -14.74
N LEU A 267 -4.34 13.61 -14.94
CA LEU A 267 -4.74 12.51 -15.84
C LEU A 267 -5.74 11.52 -15.21
N GLY A 268 -6.07 11.71 -13.92
CA GLY A 268 -6.94 10.79 -13.21
C GLY A 268 -6.29 9.43 -12.94
N PHE A 269 -7.09 8.48 -12.48
CA PHE A 269 -6.63 7.11 -12.27
C PHE A 269 -6.34 6.43 -13.61
N GLN A 270 -5.14 5.86 -13.73
CA GLN A 270 -4.73 5.07 -14.88
C GLN A 270 -4.44 3.63 -14.44
N ALA A 271 -5.10 2.67 -15.08
CA ALA A 271 -4.89 1.25 -14.80
C ALA A 271 -3.47 0.77 -15.21
N ASN A 272 -2.87 1.47 -16.16
CA ASN A 272 -1.50 1.25 -16.61
C ASN A 272 -0.71 2.58 -16.60
N PRO A 273 -0.17 2.99 -15.46
CA PRO A 273 0.60 4.22 -15.37
C PRO A 273 1.95 4.15 -16.10
N TYR A 274 2.48 2.95 -16.32
CA TYR A 274 3.78 2.74 -16.94
C TYR A 274 3.86 3.25 -18.39
N MET A 275 2.74 3.17 -19.13
CA MET A 275 2.62 3.73 -20.48
C MET A 275 2.80 5.26 -20.46
N TYR A 276 2.29 5.94 -19.44
CA TYR A 276 2.47 7.38 -19.28
C TYR A 276 3.89 7.72 -18.81
N MET A 277 4.45 6.92 -17.89
CA MET A 277 5.82 7.10 -17.42
C MET A 277 6.84 7.00 -18.56
N SER A 278 6.64 6.04 -19.48
CA SER A 278 7.55 5.85 -20.63
C SER A 278 7.53 6.99 -21.66
N GLN A 279 6.51 7.85 -21.61
CA GLN A 279 6.38 9.03 -22.49
C GLN A 279 6.91 10.32 -21.83
N CYS A 280 7.45 10.24 -20.63
CA CYS A 280 7.95 11.38 -19.89
C CYS A 280 9.48 11.35 -19.76
N ASP A 281 10.07 12.52 -19.59
CA ASP A 281 11.52 12.69 -19.50
C ASP A 281 12.02 12.50 -18.07
N CYS A 282 11.17 12.82 -17.07
CA CYS A 282 11.56 12.76 -15.66
C CYS A 282 10.39 12.35 -14.76
N PHE A 283 10.61 11.34 -13.94
CA PHE A 283 9.70 11.02 -12.84
C PHE A 283 10.05 11.84 -11.60
N VAL A 284 9.05 12.46 -10.96
CA VAL A 284 9.23 13.31 -9.77
C VAL A 284 8.42 12.75 -8.61
N CYS A 285 9.07 12.60 -7.46
CA CYS A 285 8.42 12.23 -6.21
C CYS A 285 8.50 13.38 -5.21
N SER A 286 7.36 13.95 -4.85
CA SER A 286 7.23 15.07 -3.90
C SER A 286 6.72 14.64 -2.52
N SER A 287 6.56 13.34 -2.29
CA SER A 287 5.99 12.81 -1.05
C SER A 287 6.67 13.38 0.19
N ARG A 288 5.87 13.71 1.20
CA ARG A 288 6.35 14.16 2.52
C ARG A 288 6.92 13.01 3.32
N THR A 289 6.31 11.83 3.17
CA THR A 289 6.78 10.61 3.83
C THR A 289 6.50 9.38 2.96
N GLU A 290 7.41 8.42 2.98
CA GLU A 290 7.32 7.12 2.30
C GLU A 290 8.04 6.07 3.15
N GLY A 291 7.43 4.91 3.33
CA GLY A 291 8.14 3.73 3.86
C GLY A 291 9.10 3.17 2.80
N TYR A 292 8.57 2.94 1.61
CA TYR A 292 9.29 2.58 0.38
C TYR A 292 8.46 3.03 -0.82
N SER A 293 8.98 3.96 -1.58
CA SER A 293 8.27 4.47 -2.75
C SER A 293 8.34 3.47 -3.91
N LEU A 294 7.28 2.67 -4.05
CA LEU A 294 7.15 1.71 -5.15
C LEU A 294 7.25 2.41 -6.51
N VAL A 295 6.58 3.56 -6.65
CA VAL A 295 6.54 4.28 -7.93
C VAL A 295 7.89 4.84 -8.37
N ILE A 296 8.81 5.18 -7.43
CA ILE A 296 10.19 5.52 -7.77
C ILE A 296 10.89 4.28 -8.34
N ALA A 297 10.78 3.14 -7.65
CA ALA A 297 11.42 1.90 -8.09
C ALA A 297 10.82 1.37 -9.41
N GLU A 298 9.57 1.68 -9.70
CA GLU A 298 8.88 1.35 -10.95
C GLU A 298 9.31 2.27 -12.10
N ALA A 299 9.66 3.53 -11.80
CA ALA A 299 10.12 4.50 -12.80
C ALA A 299 11.60 4.31 -13.21
N MET A 300 12.40 3.62 -12.40
CA MET A 300 13.82 3.30 -12.65
C MET A 300 13.99 2.10 -13.58
#